data_780c4cdc7c36abd621cdb16ef1c6df69
#
_entry.id   780c4cdc7c36abd621cdb16ef1c6df69
#
_cell.length_a   1.000
_cell.length_b   1.000
_cell.length_c   1.000
_cell.angle_alpha   90.00
_cell.angle_beta   90.00
_cell.angle_gamma   90.00
#
_symmetry.space_group_name_H-M   'P 1'
#
loop_
_entity.id
_entity.type
_entity.pdbx_description
1 polymer ?
#
loop_
_entity_poly.entity_id
_entity_poly.type
_entity_poly.pdbx_seq_one_letter_code
_entity_poly.pdbx_strand_id
1 'polypeptide(L)'
;MSLSGPTNQALKGLILNVYPDSMGPHLSDLVTLLEQEDFKDIFSCLYILPSMFHSDLDRGFSVIDYDLNQSLVRPEDLERLRTLGVNLKLDIVLNHLSVGSPEFKDLMRRGDDSPYLDFFIDWNKFWSNQGTLSDSGVLDPMPDHKQKLFMRKPGLPVLQVPFPDHSFRPYWNTFYQKISLSEEFIEDCKKELEFSQKTSSDLHQHLSQWLNQGRDPSQLIQSYGSKSDQIHDLIRRHLKLLGQMDLNASFEGVWQYYEKTLSKLKAYGAKIVRLDAFAYLHKAIGATNFFNTPGTWEYLNRLKTHAADLDMTLLPEIHAQYGKHLHDEVSEHGFPIYDFFLPGLIIHALEAQDKEPLLKWAQEIQERGFKLINMLGCHDGIPLLDLDQDPEDENQPGLLSSGQIESLIEKIVHRGGRIKNLFGPDGQKIAYYQVNATFFSALGEDPLKLMVARALQLFMPGTPQIWYLDLFAGVNDHEAADAGPGNHKEINRTNLSVEDIDKKRSMPLVQKQLSLLRTRGNHSAFNGKLNILPSAEHLIVMRWEHENQWAELKVDLSQMDYSIQVS
;
A
#
# COMPACT_ATOMS: atom_id res chain seq x y z
N MET A 1 11.65 30.12 16.25
CA MET A 1 11.41 30.55 14.86
C MET A 1 10.45 29.55 14.24
N SER A 2 9.19 29.94 13.97
CA SER A 2 8.19 29.06 13.34
C SER A 2 8.60 28.84 11.89
N LEU A 3 9.02 27.62 11.58
CA LEU A 3 9.23 27.19 10.21
C LEU A 3 7.86 27.03 9.53
N SER A 4 7.34 28.12 8.97
CA SER A 4 6.21 28.08 8.04
C SER A 4 6.73 27.61 6.68
N GLY A 5 7.06 26.30 6.57
CA GLY A 5 7.43 25.68 5.30
C GLY A 5 6.20 25.17 4.55
N PRO A 6 6.31 24.88 3.25
CA PRO A 6 5.23 24.40 2.38
C PRO A 6 4.51 23.14 2.91
N THR A 7 5.16 22.34 3.73
CA THR A 7 4.64 21.11 4.36
C THR A 7 3.40 21.35 5.25
N ASN A 8 3.25 22.55 5.83
CA ASN A 8 2.13 22.82 6.76
C ASN A 8 0.80 23.09 6.05
N GLN A 9 0.82 23.50 4.80
CA GLN A 9 -0.40 23.84 4.06
C GLN A 9 -1.00 22.62 3.34
N ALA A 10 -0.16 21.69 2.89
CA ALA A 10 -0.59 20.47 2.20
C ALA A 10 -1.35 19.48 3.11
N LEU A 11 -1.09 19.50 4.42
CA LEU A 11 -1.70 18.64 5.42
C LEU A 11 -2.89 19.29 6.17
N LYS A 12 -3.55 20.30 5.56
CA LYS A 12 -4.75 20.92 6.15
C LYS A 12 -6.02 20.38 5.51
N GLY A 13 -7.09 20.30 6.31
CA GLY A 13 -8.42 19.90 5.87
C GLY A 13 -8.63 18.39 5.91
N LEU A 14 -9.42 17.87 4.98
CA LEU A 14 -9.83 16.47 4.92
C LEU A 14 -9.42 15.84 3.60
N ILE A 15 -9.00 14.58 3.66
CA ILE A 15 -8.63 13.79 2.48
C ILE A 15 -9.69 12.73 2.23
N LEU A 16 -10.22 12.65 1.01
CA LEU A 16 -11.02 11.51 0.56
C LEU A 16 -10.10 10.52 -0.19
N ASN A 17 -10.08 9.26 0.24
CA ASN A 17 -9.29 8.20 -0.37
C ASN A 17 -10.17 7.31 -1.24
N VAL A 18 -9.79 7.14 -2.52
CA VAL A 18 -10.60 6.48 -3.55
C VAL A 18 -9.73 5.78 -4.59
N TYR A 19 -10.30 4.78 -5.27
CA TYR A 19 -9.88 4.43 -6.63
C TYR A 19 -10.62 5.29 -7.65
N PRO A 20 -10.10 5.53 -8.85
CA PRO A 20 -10.79 6.33 -9.86
C PRO A 20 -12.14 5.77 -10.29
N ASP A 21 -12.34 4.44 -10.12
CA ASP A 21 -13.54 3.68 -10.45
C ASP A 21 -14.38 3.23 -9.24
N SER A 22 -14.06 3.72 -8.05
CA SER A 22 -14.71 3.25 -6.82
C SER A 22 -16.03 3.97 -6.49
N MET A 23 -16.26 5.12 -7.10
CA MET A 23 -17.45 5.96 -6.88
C MET A 23 -18.04 6.37 -8.23
N GLY A 24 -18.59 5.42 -8.96
CA GLY A 24 -18.91 5.48 -10.37
C GLY A 24 -17.79 4.88 -11.21
N PRO A 25 -18.04 4.53 -12.49
CA PRO A 25 -17.09 3.85 -13.36
C PRO A 25 -15.86 4.67 -13.76
N HIS A 26 -15.90 5.99 -13.58
CA HIS A 26 -14.82 6.89 -13.96
C HIS A 26 -14.60 7.98 -12.90
N LEU A 27 -13.41 8.58 -12.87
CA LEU A 27 -13.11 9.70 -12.00
C LEU A 27 -14.07 10.89 -12.20
N SER A 28 -14.56 11.10 -13.42
CA SER A 28 -15.56 12.14 -13.73
C SER A 28 -16.83 12.05 -12.91
N ASP A 29 -17.25 10.84 -12.52
CA ASP A 29 -18.45 10.62 -11.71
C ASP A 29 -18.24 11.11 -10.28
N LEU A 30 -17.08 10.78 -9.70
CA LEU A 30 -16.67 11.31 -8.41
C LEU A 30 -16.53 12.84 -8.44
N VAL A 31 -15.90 13.40 -9.48
CA VAL A 31 -15.77 14.87 -9.60
C VAL A 31 -17.15 15.53 -9.63
N THR A 32 -18.08 14.94 -10.36
CA THR A 32 -19.47 15.42 -10.42
C THR A 32 -20.16 15.33 -9.05
N LEU A 33 -19.87 14.30 -8.25
CA LEU A 33 -20.38 14.21 -6.87
C LEU A 33 -19.78 15.31 -5.98
N LEU A 34 -18.49 15.61 -6.09
CA LEU A 34 -17.82 16.67 -5.31
C LEU A 34 -18.36 18.07 -5.62
N GLU A 35 -18.95 18.29 -6.79
CA GLU A 35 -19.61 19.53 -7.20
C GLU A 35 -21.02 19.70 -6.56
N GLN A 36 -21.61 18.62 -6.04
CA GLN A 36 -22.94 18.66 -5.44
C GLN A 36 -22.94 19.27 -4.04
N GLU A 37 -24.04 19.91 -3.65
CA GLU A 37 -24.17 20.73 -2.42
C GLU A 37 -23.84 19.95 -1.14
N ASP A 38 -24.18 18.65 -1.09
CA ASP A 38 -23.92 17.80 0.07
C ASP A 38 -22.47 17.30 0.18
N PHE A 39 -21.64 17.44 -0.88
CA PHE A 39 -20.21 17.11 -0.88
C PHE A 39 -19.29 18.32 -1.05
N LYS A 40 -19.84 19.42 -1.54
CA LYS A 40 -19.07 20.62 -1.85
C LYS A 40 -18.32 21.12 -0.62
N ASP A 41 -17.06 21.52 -0.81
CA ASP A 41 -16.17 22.13 0.17
C ASP A 41 -15.88 21.28 1.41
N ILE A 42 -16.19 19.96 1.39
CA ILE A 42 -15.86 19.05 2.49
C ILE A 42 -14.39 18.62 2.40
N PHE A 43 -13.96 18.16 1.23
CA PHE A 43 -12.63 17.60 1.05
C PHE A 43 -11.69 18.59 0.36
N SER A 44 -10.58 18.90 1.02
CA SER A 44 -9.52 19.76 0.49
C SER A 44 -8.48 19.00 -0.32
N CYS A 45 -8.49 17.68 -0.23
CA CYS A 45 -7.56 16.81 -0.93
C CYS A 45 -8.26 15.50 -1.34
N LEU A 46 -7.93 15.02 -2.53
CA LEU A 46 -8.35 13.72 -3.03
C LEU A 46 -7.12 12.82 -3.14
N TYR A 47 -7.13 11.70 -2.42
CA TYR A 47 -6.14 10.64 -2.59
C TYR A 47 -6.66 9.65 -3.63
N ILE A 48 -6.11 9.75 -4.85
CA ILE A 48 -6.44 8.84 -5.94
C ILE A 48 -5.39 7.73 -5.99
N LEU A 49 -5.84 6.49 -5.83
CA LEU A 49 -5.00 5.30 -5.84
C LEU A 49 -4.46 4.97 -7.24
N PRO A 50 -3.34 4.22 -7.34
CA PRO A 50 -2.51 4.18 -8.54
C PRO A 50 -3.13 3.45 -9.75
N SER A 51 -4.35 2.87 -9.66
CA SER A 51 -5.07 2.40 -10.86
C SER A 51 -5.44 3.54 -11.83
N MET A 52 -5.23 4.79 -11.41
CA MET A 52 -5.28 5.94 -12.32
C MET A 52 -4.16 5.94 -13.37
N PHE A 53 -3.12 5.16 -13.18
CA PHE A 53 -2.01 4.93 -14.10
C PHE A 53 -2.15 3.57 -14.80
N HIS A 54 -1.37 3.33 -15.85
CA HIS A 54 -1.34 2.00 -16.46
C HIS A 54 -0.72 1.00 -15.50
N SER A 55 -1.43 -0.07 -15.22
CA SER A 55 -1.03 -1.13 -14.28
C SER A 55 -1.68 -2.45 -14.64
N ASP A 56 -1.18 -3.57 -14.12
CA ASP A 56 -1.68 -4.91 -14.44
C ASP A 56 -2.02 -5.78 -13.22
N LEU A 57 -1.60 -5.40 -12.02
CA LEU A 57 -1.87 -6.15 -10.78
C LEU A 57 -2.17 -5.23 -9.59
N ASP A 58 -2.75 -5.82 -8.53
CA ASP A 58 -3.04 -5.21 -7.22
C ASP A 58 -3.71 -3.83 -7.34
N ARG A 59 -4.66 -3.72 -8.30
CA ARG A 59 -5.45 -2.49 -8.53
C ARG A 59 -4.61 -1.22 -8.62
N GLY A 60 -3.48 -1.28 -9.35
CA GLY A 60 -2.63 -0.13 -9.60
C GLY A 60 -1.23 -0.23 -9.04
N PHE A 61 -0.99 -1.03 -8.00
CA PHE A 61 0.33 -1.11 -7.35
C PHE A 61 1.37 -1.92 -8.14
N SER A 62 1.01 -2.54 -9.25
CA SER A 62 1.94 -3.07 -10.26
C SER A 62 1.96 -2.12 -11.45
N VAL A 63 2.69 -1.02 -11.32
CA VAL A 63 2.72 0.07 -12.29
C VAL A 63 3.47 -0.37 -13.54
N ILE A 64 2.85 -0.16 -14.71
CA ILE A 64 3.48 -0.29 -16.04
C ILE A 64 4.19 1.01 -16.39
N ASP A 65 3.49 2.12 -16.27
CA ASP A 65 4.00 3.48 -16.44
C ASP A 65 3.09 4.48 -15.68
N TYR A 66 3.55 5.73 -15.54
CA TYR A 66 2.80 6.79 -14.87
C TYR A 66 2.02 7.67 -15.85
N ASP A 67 1.68 7.18 -17.04
CA ASP A 67 0.69 7.83 -17.89
C ASP A 67 -0.72 7.54 -17.37
N LEU A 68 -1.65 8.49 -17.60
CA LEU A 68 -3.03 8.32 -17.16
C LEU A 68 -3.69 7.14 -17.89
N ASN A 69 -4.32 6.28 -17.13
CA ASN A 69 -5.22 5.27 -17.65
C ASN A 69 -6.51 5.98 -18.11
N GLN A 70 -6.54 6.35 -19.39
CA GLN A 70 -7.63 7.17 -19.97
C GLN A 70 -8.99 6.44 -19.97
N SER A 71 -9.01 5.14 -19.70
CA SER A 71 -10.27 4.42 -19.47
C SER A 71 -10.92 4.76 -18.12
N LEU A 72 -10.16 5.32 -17.16
CA LEU A 72 -10.63 5.66 -15.83
C LEU A 72 -10.52 7.16 -15.51
N VAL A 73 -9.46 7.82 -16.00
CA VAL A 73 -9.11 9.21 -15.65
C VAL A 73 -8.76 9.99 -16.91
N ARG A 74 -9.43 11.11 -17.13
CA ARG A 74 -9.14 12.04 -18.22
C ARG A 74 -8.42 13.28 -17.70
N PRO A 75 -7.58 13.95 -18.51
CA PRO A 75 -6.94 15.20 -18.12
C PRO A 75 -7.93 16.28 -17.63
N GLU A 76 -9.13 16.31 -18.24
CA GLU A 76 -10.21 17.25 -17.90
C GLU A 76 -10.74 17.04 -16.48
N ASP A 77 -10.73 15.80 -15.96
CA ASP A 77 -11.14 15.49 -14.59
C ASP A 77 -10.19 16.13 -13.58
N LEU A 78 -8.88 16.08 -13.85
CA LEU A 78 -7.87 16.70 -13.02
C LEU A 78 -7.97 18.24 -13.05
N GLU A 79 -8.30 18.82 -14.19
CA GLU A 79 -8.53 20.26 -14.31
C GLU A 79 -9.79 20.72 -13.54
N ARG A 80 -10.86 19.93 -13.58
CA ARG A 80 -12.06 20.19 -12.76
C ARG A 80 -11.72 20.16 -11.27
N LEU A 81 -10.96 19.15 -10.79
CA LEU A 81 -10.51 19.08 -9.40
C LEU A 81 -9.67 20.31 -9.01
N ARG A 82 -8.78 20.77 -9.89
CA ARG A 82 -7.99 21.98 -9.68
C ARG A 82 -8.89 23.22 -9.57
N THR A 83 -9.92 23.31 -10.40
CA THR A 83 -10.91 24.41 -10.38
C THR A 83 -11.72 24.41 -9.08
N LEU A 84 -12.02 23.23 -8.54
CA LEU A 84 -12.66 23.06 -7.23
C LEU A 84 -11.73 23.37 -6.04
N GLY A 85 -10.45 23.64 -6.28
CA GLY A 85 -9.47 23.86 -5.22
C GLY A 85 -9.05 22.59 -4.47
N VAL A 86 -9.34 21.40 -5.03
CA VAL A 86 -9.00 20.13 -4.43
C VAL A 86 -7.56 19.75 -4.81
N ASN A 87 -6.69 19.59 -3.82
CA ASN A 87 -5.33 19.10 -4.00
C ASN A 87 -5.34 17.59 -4.27
N LEU A 88 -4.23 17.08 -4.81
CA LEU A 88 -4.08 15.64 -5.02
C LEU A 88 -3.01 15.03 -4.09
N LYS A 89 -3.33 13.86 -3.54
CA LYS A 89 -2.39 12.91 -2.98
C LYS A 89 -2.31 11.73 -3.95
N LEU A 90 -1.10 11.40 -4.41
CA LEU A 90 -0.84 10.33 -5.38
C LEU A 90 0.26 9.40 -4.85
N ASP A 91 0.36 8.19 -5.42
CA ASP A 91 1.40 7.23 -5.09
C ASP A 91 2.57 7.28 -6.07
N ILE A 92 3.75 7.01 -5.55
CA ILE A 92 4.87 6.49 -6.32
C ILE A 92 5.30 5.14 -5.72
N VAL A 93 5.31 4.11 -6.56
CA VAL A 93 5.80 2.78 -6.18
C VAL A 93 7.31 2.76 -6.40
N LEU A 94 8.08 2.66 -5.33
CA LEU A 94 9.54 2.83 -5.39
C LEU A 94 10.27 1.51 -5.55
N ASN A 95 9.80 0.43 -4.90
CA ASN A 95 10.55 -0.82 -4.90
C ASN A 95 10.52 -1.55 -6.25
N HIS A 96 9.45 -1.44 -7.04
CA HIS A 96 9.24 -2.31 -8.18
C HIS A 96 8.45 -1.67 -9.32
N LEU A 97 8.56 -2.26 -10.50
CA LEU A 97 7.68 -2.04 -11.66
C LEU A 97 7.11 -3.37 -12.15
N SER A 98 6.00 -3.28 -12.88
CA SER A 98 5.45 -4.42 -13.61
C SER A 98 6.42 -4.96 -14.65
N VAL A 99 6.39 -6.27 -14.86
CA VAL A 99 7.00 -6.91 -16.06
C VAL A 99 6.42 -6.38 -17.37
N GLY A 100 5.26 -5.72 -17.32
CA GLY A 100 4.63 -5.01 -18.45
C GLY A 100 5.26 -3.66 -18.77
N SER A 101 6.18 -3.15 -17.93
CA SER A 101 6.82 -1.83 -18.14
C SER A 101 7.66 -1.77 -19.41
N PRO A 102 7.77 -0.60 -20.04
CA PRO A 102 8.63 -0.41 -21.21
C PRO A 102 10.08 -0.81 -20.93
N GLU A 103 10.59 -0.51 -19.74
CA GLU A 103 11.94 -0.80 -19.27
C GLU A 103 12.19 -2.31 -19.21
N PHE A 104 11.27 -3.07 -18.61
CA PHE A 104 11.42 -4.52 -18.49
C PHE A 104 11.23 -5.23 -19.85
N LYS A 105 10.30 -4.76 -20.68
CA LYS A 105 10.12 -5.27 -22.05
C LYS A 105 11.37 -5.04 -22.91
N ASP A 106 12.02 -3.87 -22.77
CA ASP A 106 13.27 -3.61 -23.48
C ASP A 106 14.39 -4.53 -23.02
N LEU A 107 14.51 -4.74 -21.69
CA LEU A 107 15.45 -5.70 -21.11
C LEU A 107 15.27 -7.11 -21.69
N MET A 108 14.04 -7.63 -21.69
CA MET A 108 13.74 -8.94 -22.27
C MET A 108 14.03 -9.03 -23.76
N ARG A 109 13.79 -7.94 -24.51
CA ARG A 109 13.99 -7.91 -25.96
C ARG A 109 15.46 -7.85 -26.35
N ARG A 110 16.28 -7.02 -25.65
CA ARG A 110 17.66 -6.69 -26.04
C ARG A 110 18.71 -7.39 -25.19
N GLY A 111 18.33 -7.94 -24.04
CA GLY A 111 19.27 -8.61 -23.13
C GLY A 111 20.40 -7.69 -22.69
N ASP A 112 21.64 -8.10 -22.88
CA ASP A 112 22.84 -7.35 -22.48
C ASP A 112 23.00 -5.99 -23.20
N ASP A 113 22.38 -5.81 -24.35
CA ASP A 113 22.39 -4.54 -25.09
C ASP A 113 21.32 -3.54 -24.60
N SER A 114 20.53 -3.89 -23.58
CA SER A 114 19.52 -3.01 -23.03
C SER A 114 20.13 -1.94 -22.13
N PRO A 115 19.74 -0.66 -22.25
CA PRO A 115 20.12 0.38 -21.30
C PRO A 115 19.52 0.15 -19.90
N TYR A 116 18.58 -0.79 -19.77
CA TYR A 116 17.92 -1.17 -18.53
C TYR A 116 18.51 -2.44 -17.91
N LEU A 117 19.67 -2.91 -18.35
CA LEU A 117 20.29 -4.13 -17.82
C LEU A 117 20.51 -4.07 -16.30
N ASP A 118 20.97 -2.92 -15.80
CA ASP A 118 21.20 -2.68 -14.38
C ASP A 118 20.04 -1.96 -13.68
N PHE A 119 18.92 -1.75 -14.37
CA PHE A 119 17.75 -1.06 -13.83
C PHE A 119 16.94 -1.93 -12.85
N PHE A 120 16.92 -3.22 -13.09
CA PHE A 120 16.36 -4.24 -12.22
C PHE A 120 17.47 -5.04 -11.56
N ILE A 121 17.19 -5.64 -10.41
CA ILE A 121 18.23 -6.38 -9.67
C ILE A 121 18.36 -7.79 -10.22
N ASP A 122 19.45 -8.06 -10.96
CA ASP A 122 19.88 -9.43 -11.29
C ASP A 122 20.32 -10.12 -9.98
N TRP A 123 19.61 -11.18 -9.59
CA TRP A 123 19.83 -11.90 -8.35
C TRP A 123 21.22 -12.53 -8.28
N ASN A 124 21.67 -13.22 -9.34
CA ASN A 124 22.96 -13.89 -9.35
C ASN A 124 24.12 -12.89 -9.38
N LYS A 125 23.95 -11.76 -10.07
CA LYS A 125 24.93 -10.66 -10.04
C LYS A 125 25.03 -10.03 -8.65
N PHE A 126 23.91 -9.79 -7.99
CA PHE A 126 23.85 -9.22 -6.64
C PHE A 126 24.53 -10.12 -5.60
N TRP A 127 24.28 -11.44 -5.64
CA TRP A 127 24.85 -12.41 -4.70
C TRP A 127 26.18 -13.01 -5.17
N SER A 128 26.81 -12.46 -6.21
CA SER A 128 28.09 -12.94 -6.71
C SER A 128 29.13 -13.04 -5.58
N ASN A 129 29.76 -14.21 -5.44
CA ASN A 129 30.70 -14.56 -4.37
C ASN A 129 30.13 -14.58 -2.93
N GLN A 130 28.80 -14.50 -2.76
CA GLN A 130 28.13 -14.49 -1.47
C GLN A 130 27.11 -15.64 -1.32
N GLY A 131 27.22 -16.65 -2.16
CA GLY A 131 26.32 -17.80 -2.16
C GLY A 131 26.85 -18.96 -2.97
N THR A 132 26.10 -20.04 -3.01
CA THR A 132 26.40 -21.26 -3.78
C THR A 132 25.38 -21.40 -4.90
N LEU A 133 25.83 -21.66 -6.13
CA LEU A 133 24.92 -21.91 -7.24
C LEU A 133 24.19 -23.24 -7.00
N SER A 134 22.89 -23.18 -6.94
CA SER A 134 22.03 -24.36 -6.78
C SER A 134 21.76 -25.06 -8.10
N ASP A 135 21.25 -26.28 -8.05
CA ASP A 135 20.79 -27.04 -9.23
C ASP A 135 19.65 -26.33 -9.99
N SER A 136 19.02 -25.34 -9.38
CA SER A 136 18.00 -24.50 -10.03
C SER A 136 18.56 -23.34 -10.84
N GLY A 137 19.89 -23.20 -10.95
CA GLY A 137 20.53 -22.06 -11.63
C GLY A 137 20.50 -20.74 -10.86
N VAL A 138 20.06 -20.76 -9.60
CA VAL A 138 19.94 -19.60 -8.73
C VAL A 138 21.00 -19.67 -7.64
N LEU A 139 21.71 -18.57 -7.38
CA LEU A 139 22.59 -18.47 -6.22
C LEU A 139 21.75 -18.50 -4.93
N ASP A 140 22.02 -19.48 -4.08
CA ASP A 140 21.51 -19.53 -2.70
C ASP A 140 22.46 -18.75 -1.80
N PRO A 141 22.06 -17.62 -1.22
CA PRO A 141 22.91 -16.80 -0.36
C PRO A 141 23.44 -17.58 0.83
N MET A 142 24.62 -17.21 1.32
CA MET A 142 25.16 -17.78 2.55
C MET A 142 24.12 -17.71 3.69
N PRO A 143 24.08 -18.70 4.59
CA PRO A 143 23.06 -18.77 5.67
C PRO A 143 22.94 -17.47 6.47
N ASP A 144 24.05 -16.83 6.81
CA ASP A 144 24.08 -15.56 7.58
C ASP A 144 23.44 -14.38 6.82
N HIS A 145 23.46 -14.40 5.50
CA HIS A 145 22.79 -13.41 4.67
C HIS A 145 21.31 -13.76 4.48
N LYS A 146 21.03 -15.03 4.21
CA LYS A 146 19.66 -15.53 3.95
C LYS A 146 18.74 -15.32 5.15
N GLN A 147 19.24 -15.52 6.37
CA GLN A 147 18.47 -15.31 7.62
C GLN A 147 18.03 -13.85 7.81
N LYS A 148 18.74 -12.88 7.23
CA LYS A 148 18.41 -11.46 7.31
C LYS A 148 17.38 -11.02 6.27
N LEU A 149 17.06 -11.89 5.29
CA LEU A 149 16.10 -11.54 4.25
C LEU A 149 14.67 -11.66 4.76
N PHE A 150 13.94 -10.57 4.64
CA PHE A 150 12.51 -10.54 4.87
C PHE A 150 11.77 -11.03 3.62
N MET A 151 11.00 -12.10 3.75
CA MET A 151 10.31 -12.76 2.63
C MET A 151 8.82 -12.43 2.65
N ARG A 152 8.29 -11.96 1.51
CA ARG A 152 6.85 -11.71 1.32
C ARG A 152 6.10 -12.93 0.80
N LYS A 153 6.83 -13.93 0.30
CA LYS A 153 6.32 -15.20 -0.22
C LYS A 153 7.29 -16.33 0.15
N PRO A 154 6.82 -17.58 0.20
CA PRO A 154 7.70 -18.73 0.45
C PRO A 154 8.78 -18.86 -0.64
N GLY A 155 9.99 -19.27 -0.25
CA GLY A 155 11.14 -19.49 -1.14
C GLY A 155 11.89 -18.21 -1.49
N LEU A 156 12.92 -18.35 -2.33
CA LEU A 156 13.70 -17.20 -2.78
C LEU A 156 12.85 -16.26 -3.65
N PRO A 157 13.01 -14.94 -3.50
CA PRO A 157 12.21 -13.95 -4.23
C PRO A 157 12.77 -13.74 -5.64
N VAL A 158 12.71 -14.74 -6.50
CA VAL A 158 13.27 -14.70 -7.85
C VAL A 158 12.24 -15.03 -8.93
N LEU A 159 12.43 -14.38 -10.08
CA LEU A 159 11.74 -14.68 -11.34
C LEU A 159 12.80 -15.02 -12.40
N GLN A 160 12.67 -16.16 -13.07
CA GLN A 160 13.52 -16.53 -14.20
C GLN A 160 13.09 -15.80 -15.46
N VAL A 161 14.00 -14.99 -16.01
CA VAL A 161 13.77 -14.14 -17.20
C VAL A 161 14.52 -14.71 -18.40
N PRO A 162 13.83 -15.06 -19.51
CA PRO A 162 14.48 -15.56 -20.72
C PRO A 162 15.16 -14.42 -21.49
N PHE A 163 16.46 -14.59 -21.79
CA PHE A 163 17.27 -13.63 -22.53
C PHE A 163 17.42 -14.02 -24.02
N PRO A 164 17.77 -13.07 -24.91
CA PRO A 164 17.97 -13.33 -26.34
C PRO A 164 19.10 -14.31 -26.65
N ASP A 165 20.08 -14.45 -25.77
CA ASP A 165 21.20 -15.39 -25.85
C ASP A 165 20.85 -16.83 -25.44
N HIS A 166 19.57 -17.12 -25.28
CA HIS A 166 19.02 -18.40 -24.82
C HIS A 166 19.37 -18.75 -23.37
N SER A 167 19.84 -17.79 -22.56
CA SER A 167 20.01 -17.97 -21.14
C SER A 167 18.74 -17.62 -20.36
N PHE A 168 18.63 -18.15 -19.14
CA PHE A 168 17.67 -17.67 -18.15
C PHE A 168 18.43 -16.99 -17.03
N ARG A 169 17.94 -15.82 -16.60
CA ARG A 169 18.57 -15.07 -15.51
C ARG A 169 17.55 -14.81 -14.40
N PRO A 170 17.91 -15.13 -13.14
CA PRO A 170 17.02 -14.87 -12.00
C PRO A 170 17.10 -13.39 -11.63
N TYR A 171 15.96 -12.70 -11.69
CA TYR A 171 15.81 -11.32 -11.23
C TYR A 171 15.07 -11.27 -9.91
N TRP A 172 15.40 -10.30 -9.04
CA TRP A 172 14.73 -10.11 -7.76
C TRP A 172 13.27 -9.74 -7.95
N ASN A 173 12.41 -10.46 -7.24
CA ASN A 173 10.95 -10.28 -7.27
C ASN A 173 10.40 -10.48 -5.85
N THR A 174 10.28 -9.39 -5.08
CA THR A 174 9.85 -9.42 -3.68
C THR A 174 8.39 -9.80 -3.53
N PHE A 175 7.51 -9.32 -4.41
CA PHE A 175 6.07 -9.42 -4.23
C PHE A 175 5.44 -10.54 -5.07
N TYR A 176 4.63 -10.18 -6.06
CA TYR A 176 3.82 -11.10 -6.81
C TYR A 176 4.51 -11.57 -8.10
N GLN A 177 4.29 -12.83 -8.44
CA GLN A 177 4.61 -13.37 -9.76
C GLN A 177 3.64 -14.47 -10.15
N LYS A 178 3.35 -14.56 -11.43
CA LYS A 178 2.68 -15.69 -12.06
C LYS A 178 3.29 -15.90 -13.44
N ILE A 179 3.71 -17.13 -13.71
CA ILE A 179 4.32 -17.52 -14.97
C ILE A 179 3.43 -18.57 -15.61
N SER A 180 3.14 -18.40 -16.89
CA SER A 180 2.42 -19.41 -17.68
C SER A 180 2.92 -19.40 -19.11
N LEU A 181 2.91 -20.57 -19.73
CA LEU A 181 3.01 -20.70 -21.18
C LEU A 181 1.61 -20.78 -21.76
N SER A 182 1.37 -20.09 -22.86
CA SER A 182 0.08 -20.19 -23.54
C SER A 182 -0.16 -21.58 -24.14
N GLU A 183 -1.40 -21.98 -24.32
CA GLU A 183 -1.74 -23.28 -24.93
C GLU A 183 -1.25 -23.38 -26.38
N GLU A 184 -1.11 -22.25 -27.07
CA GLU A 184 -0.52 -22.17 -28.41
C GLU A 184 0.91 -22.68 -28.47
N PHE A 185 1.65 -22.66 -27.35
CA PHE A 185 2.98 -23.28 -27.24
C PHE A 185 2.94 -24.76 -27.63
N ILE A 186 1.92 -25.50 -27.22
CA ILE A 186 1.78 -26.93 -27.54
C ILE A 186 1.60 -27.12 -29.03
N GLU A 187 0.76 -26.31 -29.66
CA GLU A 187 0.50 -26.39 -31.11
C GLU A 187 1.73 -26.00 -31.95
N ASP A 188 2.47 -24.97 -31.52
CA ASP A 188 3.69 -24.58 -32.21
C ASP A 188 4.83 -25.60 -32.00
N CYS A 189 4.92 -26.26 -30.86
CA CYS A 189 5.83 -27.40 -30.66
C CYS A 189 5.54 -28.55 -31.65
N LYS A 190 4.27 -28.84 -31.91
CA LYS A 190 3.89 -29.87 -32.91
C LYS A 190 4.26 -29.44 -34.31
N LYS A 191 3.96 -28.19 -34.65
CA LYS A 191 4.15 -27.64 -35.99
C LYS A 191 5.60 -27.36 -36.35
N GLU A 192 6.34 -26.73 -35.48
CA GLU A 192 7.71 -26.24 -35.74
C GLU A 192 8.78 -27.27 -35.36
N LEU A 193 8.53 -28.07 -34.29
CA LEU A 193 9.48 -29.05 -33.79
C LEU A 193 9.11 -30.48 -34.17
N GLU A 194 7.96 -30.69 -34.81
CA GLU A 194 7.45 -32.00 -35.19
C GLU A 194 7.28 -32.94 -33.99
N PHE A 195 6.97 -32.40 -32.81
CA PHE A 195 6.73 -33.17 -31.61
C PHE A 195 5.34 -33.83 -31.63
N SER A 196 5.23 -35.00 -30.96
CA SER A 196 3.93 -35.59 -30.71
C SER A 196 3.12 -34.71 -29.73
N GLN A 197 1.78 -34.86 -29.75
CA GLN A 197 0.91 -34.19 -28.77
C GLN A 197 1.38 -34.45 -27.35
N LYS A 198 1.72 -35.70 -27.03
CA LYS A 198 2.19 -36.08 -25.70
C LYS A 198 3.49 -35.34 -25.34
N THR A 199 4.49 -35.37 -26.20
CA THR A 199 5.80 -34.71 -25.96
C THR A 199 5.61 -33.21 -25.76
N SER A 200 4.77 -32.56 -26.56
CA SER A 200 4.48 -31.12 -26.47
C SER A 200 3.79 -30.77 -25.15
N SER A 201 2.80 -31.58 -24.74
CA SER A 201 2.08 -31.36 -23.48
C SER A 201 2.96 -31.63 -22.25
N ASP A 202 3.79 -32.68 -22.28
CA ASP A 202 4.72 -33.00 -21.20
C ASP A 202 5.76 -31.86 -21.05
N LEU A 203 6.30 -31.37 -22.16
CA LEU A 203 7.24 -30.23 -22.16
C LEU A 203 6.59 -28.97 -21.61
N HIS A 204 5.38 -28.61 -22.07
CA HIS A 204 4.63 -27.47 -21.57
C HIS A 204 4.42 -27.55 -20.05
N GLN A 205 4.00 -28.71 -19.55
CA GLN A 205 3.76 -28.93 -18.13
C GLN A 205 5.05 -28.79 -17.29
N HIS A 206 6.14 -29.45 -17.72
CA HIS A 206 7.41 -29.38 -17.00
C HIS A 206 8.00 -27.98 -17.00
N LEU A 207 8.00 -27.26 -18.14
CA LEU A 207 8.47 -25.88 -18.22
C LEU A 207 7.64 -24.97 -17.33
N SER A 208 6.32 -25.06 -17.39
CA SER A 208 5.42 -24.25 -16.56
C SER A 208 5.69 -24.51 -15.05
N GLN A 209 5.89 -25.77 -14.66
CA GLN A 209 6.23 -26.12 -13.28
C GLN A 209 7.59 -25.55 -12.85
N TRP A 210 8.63 -25.73 -13.65
CA TRP A 210 10.00 -25.27 -13.30
C TRP A 210 10.06 -23.76 -13.19
N LEU A 211 9.51 -23.04 -14.15
CA LEU A 211 9.48 -21.57 -14.16
C LEU A 211 8.72 -21.02 -12.95
N ASN A 212 7.57 -21.61 -12.59
CA ASN A 212 6.82 -21.20 -11.40
C ASN A 212 7.56 -21.48 -10.09
N GLN A 213 8.47 -22.47 -10.08
CA GLN A 213 9.35 -22.76 -8.94
C GLN A 213 10.62 -21.87 -8.92
N GLY A 214 10.79 -20.96 -9.87
CA GLY A 214 11.98 -20.12 -10.01
C GLY A 214 13.23 -20.88 -10.50
N ARG A 215 13.05 -22.09 -11.08
CA ARG A 215 14.14 -22.92 -11.58
C ARG A 215 14.50 -22.52 -13.01
N ASP A 216 15.81 -22.51 -13.30
CA ASP A 216 16.32 -22.38 -14.66
C ASP A 216 15.95 -23.64 -15.49
N PRO A 217 15.19 -23.50 -16.58
CA PRO A 217 14.78 -24.63 -17.39
C PRO A 217 15.84 -25.07 -18.42
N SER A 218 17.03 -24.48 -18.44
CA SER A 218 18.06 -24.74 -19.47
C SER A 218 18.45 -26.21 -19.57
N GLN A 219 18.61 -26.90 -18.45
CA GLN A 219 18.93 -28.35 -18.45
C GLN A 219 17.82 -29.19 -19.08
N LEU A 220 16.56 -28.89 -18.76
CA LEU A 220 15.41 -29.55 -19.37
C LEU A 220 15.40 -29.30 -20.88
N ILE A 221 15.60 -28.07 -21.31
CA ILE A 221 15.60 -27.68 -22.72
C ILE A 221 16.74 -28.37 -23.48
N GLN A 222 17.96 -28.37 -22.91
CA GLN A 222 19.15 -29.03 -23.50
C GLN A 222 18.95 -30.53 -23.71
N SER A 223 18.10 -31.20 -22.92
CA SER A 223 17.79 -32.63 -23.12
C SER A 223 17.12 -32.93 -24.47
N TYR A 224 16.59 -31.91 -25.17
CA TYR A 224 16.00 -32.02 -26.50
C TYR A 224 17.01 -31.82 -27.65
N GLY A 225 18.30 -31.66 -27.33
CA GLY A 225 19.41 -31.65 -28.29
C GLY A 225 19.33 -30.50 -29.30
N SER A 226 19.37 -30.81 -30.61
CA SER A 226 19.38 -29.80 -31.67
C SER A 226 18.11 -28.92 -31.75
N LYS A 227 17.07 -29.23 -30.99
CA LYS A 227 15.83 -28.44 -30.91
C LYS A 227 15.82 -27.42 -29.76
N SER A 228 16.88 -27.38 -28.95
CA SER A 228 16.96 -26.53 -27.76
C SER A 228 16.74 -25.05 -28.06
N ASP A 229 17.40 -24.50 -29.08
CA ASP A 229 17.28 -23.09 -29.45
C ASP A 229 15.87 -22.74 -29.90
N GLN A 230 15.24 -23.62 -30.69
CA GLN A 230 13.87 -23.45 -31.12
C GLN A 230 12.88 -23.50 -29.95
N ILE A 231 13.12 -24.36 -28.95
CA ILE A 231 12.33 -24.39 -27.72
C ILE A 231 12.48 -23.07 -26.94
N HIS A 232 13.68 -22.52 -26.84
CA HIS A 232 13.91 -21.20 -26.24
C HIS A 232 13.11 -20.11 -26.94
N ASP A 233 13.12 -20.08 -28.27
CA ASP A 233 12.38 -19.10 -29.06
C ASP A 233 10.87 -19.25 -28.86
N LEU A 234 10.37 -20.50 -28.78
CA LEU A 234 8.97 -20.77 -28.46
C LEU A 234 8.60 -20.30 -27.04
N ILE A 235 9.46 -20.56 -26.04
CA ILE A 235 9.23 -20.05 -24.68
C ILE A 235 9.12 -18.52 -24.70
N ARG A 236 10.06 -17.81 -25.31
CA ARG A 236 10.04 -16.34 -25.38
C ARG A 236 8.80 -15.79 -26.09
N ARG A 237 8.25 -16.51 -27.07
CA ARG A 237 7.05 -16.14 -27.81
C ARG A 237 5.77 -16.35 -27.00
N HIS A 238 5.72 -17.43 -26.23
CA HIS A 238 4.49 -17.91 -25.56
C HIS A 238 4.48 -17.66 -24.05
N LEU A 239 5.60 -17.17 -23.49
CA LEU A 239 5.69 -16.90 -22.07
C LEU A 239 4.84 -15.68 -21.69
N LYS A 240 3.91 -15.90 -20.76
CA LYS A 240 3.12 -14.85 -20.15
C LYS A 240 3.63 -14.65 -18.73
N LEU A 241 4.18 -13.48 -18.48
CA LEU A 241 4.65 -13.05 -17.18
C LEU A 241 3.68 -12.03 -16.58
N LEU A 242 3.34 -12.23 -15.32
CA LEU A 242 2.78 -11.22 -14.43
C LEU A 242 3.70 -11.15 -13.23
N GLY A 243 4.14 -9.96 -12.86
CA GLY A 243 5.07 -9.81 -11.73
C GLY A 243 5.53 -8.39 -11.52
N GLN A 244 6.07 -8.18 -10.34
CA GLN A 244 6.56 -6.89 -9.85
C GLN A 244 8.06 -7.03 -9.64
N MET A 245 8.86 -6.46 -10.55
CA MET A 245 10.32 -6.62 -10.58
C MET A 245 11.01 -5.53 -9.78
N ASP A 246 11.86 -5.94 -8.83
CA ASP A 246 12.55 -5.03 -7.93
C ASP A 246 13.56 -4.15 -8.66
N LEU A 247 13.48 -2.85 -8.42
CA LEU A 247 14.34 -1.83 -8.99
C LEU A 247 15.69 -1.79 -8.28
N ASN A 248 16.74 -1.58 -9.04
CA ASN A 248 18.11 -1.42 -8.54
C ASN A 248 18.39 0.04 -8.19
N ALA A 249 18.05 0.47 -7.00
CA ALA A 249 18.26 1.85 -6.56
C ALA A 249 19.75 2.24 -6.39
N SER A 250 20.69 1.32 -6.56
CA SER A 250 22.11 1.66 -6.69
C SER A 250 22.48 2.15 -8.10
N PHE A 251 21.60 1.97 -9.08
CA PHE A 251 21.80 2.41 -10.46
C PHE A 251 21.18 3.81 -10.69
N GLU A 252 21.97 4.74 -11.20
CA GLU A 252 21.54 6.14 -11.40
C GLU A 252 20.33 6.28 -12.34
N GLY A 253 20.18 5.38 -13.32
CA GLY A 253 19.02 5.36 -14.21
C GLY A 253 17.67 5.22 -13.47
N VAL A 254 17.65 4.54 -12.32
CA VAL A 254 16.45 4.43 -11.47
C VAL A 254 16.11 5.78 -10.82
N TRP A 255 17.10 6.55 -10.42
CA TRP A 255 16.90 7.90 -9.86
C TRP A 255 16.37 8.87 -10.90
N GLN A 256 16.90 8.85 -12.11
CA GLN A 256 16.37 9.63 -13.23
C GLN A 256 14.91 9.28 -13.53
N TYR A 257 14.55 8.01 -13.39
CA TYR A 257 13.16 7.57 -13.51
C TYR A 257 12.29 8.15 -12.39
N TYR A 258 12.74 8.15 -11.13
CA TYR A 258 11.98 8.75 -10.01
C TYR A 258 11.81 10.25 -10.18
N GLU A 259 12.85 10.98 -10.56
CA GLU A 259 12.80 12.42 -10.82
C GLU A 259 11.79 12.78 -11.90
N LYS A 260 11.82 12.03 -13.02
CA LYS A 260 10.84 12.17 -14.10
C LYS A 260 9.42 11.86 -13.63
N THR A 261 9.26 10.83 -12.82
CA THR A 261 7.96 10.43 -12.26
C THR A 261 7.42 11.50 -11.31
N LEU A 262 8.23 11.99 -10.37
CA LEU A 262 7.82 13.06 -9.45
C LEU A 262 7.40 14.32 -10.21
N SER A 263 8.14 14.70 -11.26
CA SER A 263 7.78 15.83 -12.13
C SER A 263 6.44 15.62 -12.83
N LYS A 264 6.15 14.39 -13.25
CA LYS A 264 4.88 13.99 -13.87
C LYS A 264 3.72 14.07 -12.86
N LEU A 265 3.91 13.54 -11.66
CA LEU A 265 2.91 13.62 -10.58
C LEU A 265 2.61 15.09 -10.22
N LYS A 266 3.64 15.93 -10.18
CA LYS A 266 3.45 17.38 -10.01
C LYS A 266 2.60 18.01 -11.11
N ALA A 267 2.84 17.64 -12.36
CA ALA A 267 2.05 18.13 -13.50
C ALA A 267 0.57 17.72 -13.41
N TYR A 268 0.28 16.56 -12.85
CA TYR A 268 -1.09 16.13 -12.54
C TYR A 268 -1.73 16.89 -11.37
N GLY A 269 -0.97 17.62 -10.58
CA GLY A 269 -1.46 18.42 -9.45
C GLY A 269 -1.18 17.82 -8.08
N ALA A 270 -0.28 16.86 -7.96
CA ALA A 270 0.09 16.28 -6.67
C ALA A 270 0.70 17.33 -5.74
N LYS A 271 0.23 17.35 -4.50
CA LYS A 271 0.80 18.10 -3.37
C LYS A 271 1.36 17.17 -2.30
N ILE A 272 0.81 15.96 -2.21
CA ILE A 272 1.31 14.89 -1.34
C ILE A 272 1.63 13.69 -2.22
N VAL A 273 2.78 13.08 -2.01
CA VAL A 273 3.18 11.83 -2.68
C VAL A 273 3.45 10.78 -1.62
N ARG A 274 2.62 9.71 -1.62
CA ARG A 274 2.86 8.54 -0.79
C ARG A 274 3.92 7.66 -1.44
N LEU A 275 4.90 7.27 -0.64
CA LEU A 275 6.00 6.41 -1.07
C LEU A 275 5.64 4.96 -0.76
N ASP A 276 5.07 4.27 -1.75
CA ASP A 276 4.68 2.87 -1.63
C ASP A 276 5.91 1.95 -1.64
N ALA A 277 5.89 0.93 -0.78
CA ALA A 277 6.90 -0.13 -0.68
C ALA A 277 8.34 0.38 -0.53
N PHE A 278 8.55 1.64 -0.09
CA PHE A 278 9.88 2.23 -0.03
C PHE A 278 10.82 1.53 0.97
N ALA A 279 10.28 0.92 2.01
CA ALA A 279 11.04 0.16 3.00
C ALA A 279 11.84 -1.02 2.40
N TYR A 280 11.47 -1.47 1.21
CA TYR A 280 12.15 -2.54 0.46
C TYR A 280 13.19 -2.01 -0.54
N LEU A 281 13.29 -0.68 -0.72
CA LEU A 281 14.07 -0.09 -1.82
C LEU A 281 15.58 -0.31 -1.69
N HIS A 282 16.13 -0.11 -0.50
CA HIS A 282 17.57 -0.28 -0.26
C HIS A 282 17.91 -1.73 0.02
N LYS A 283 18.79 -2.31 -0.81
CA LYS A 283 19.31 -3.67 -0.67
C LYS A 283 20.84 -3.65 -0.64
N ALA A 284 21.41 -4.30 0.37
CA ALA A 284 22.87 -4.41 0.53
C ALA A 284 23.25 -5.79 1.05
N ILE A 285 24.42 -6.28 0.64
CA ILE A 285 24.98 -7.55 1.11
C ILE A 285 25.15 -7.50 2.64
N GLY A 286 24.65 -8.52 3.32
CA GLY A 286 24.76 -8.64 4.77
C GLY A 286 23.77 -7.81 5.58
N ALA A 287 22.90 -7.02 4.92
CA ALA A 287 21.81 -6.29 5.56
C ALA A 287 20.45 -6.98 5.31
N THR A 288 19.43 -6.58 6.08
CA THR A 288 18.04 -6.92 5.75
C THR A 288 17.60 -6.19 4.47
N ASN A 289 16.68 -6.76 3.73
CA ASN A 289 16.04 -6.12 2.57
C ASN A 289 14.76 -5.36 2.95
N PHE A 290 14.55 -5.09 4.23
CA PHE A 290 13.44 -4.30 4.75
C PHE A 290 13.96 -3.27 5.74
N PHE A 291 13.73 -2.00 5.45
CA PHE A 291 14.07 -0.84 6.25
C PHE A 291 15.50 -0.88 6.85
N ASN A 292 16.49 -1.18 6.03
CA ASN A 292 17.86 -1.20 6.54
C ASN A 292 18.45 0.21 6.68
N THR A 293 19.06 0.49 7.81
CA THR A 293 19.77 1.73 8.09
C THR A 293 21.28 1.57 7.85
N PRO A 294 21.97 2.63 7.38
CA PRO A 294 21.48 3.98 7.07
C PRO A 294 20.89 4.13 5.65
N GLY A 295 21.02 3.14 4.78
CA GLY A 295 20.77 3.25 3.34
C GLY A 295 19.34 3.67 3.01
N THR A 296 18.34 3.18 3.76
CA THR A 296 16.93 3.61 3.58
C THR A 296 16.76 5.11 3.78
N TRP A 297 17.39 5.68 4.82
CA TRP A 297 17.33 7.12 5.10
C TRP A 297 18.08 7.96 4.06
N GLU A 298 19.21 7.48 3.57
CA GLU A 298 19.96 8.14 2.50
C GLU A 298 19.10 8.28 1.24
N TYR A 299 18.40 7.22 0.85
CA TYR A 299 17.49 7.23 -0.28
C TYR A 299 16.27 8.12 -0.06
N LEU A 300 15.67 8.08 1.12
CA LEU A 300 14.56 8.97 1.48
C LEU A 300 14.97 10.45 1.42
N ASN A 301 16.13 10.79 1.95
CA ASN A 301 16.63 12.18 1.92
C ASN A 301 16.91 12.64 0.50
N ARG A 302 17.41 11.78 -0.38
CA ARG A 302 17.57 12.08 -1.80
C ARG A 302 16.22 12.40 -2.46
N LEU A 303 15.21 11.56 -2.26
CA LEU A 303 13.85 11.82 -2.76
C LEU A 303 13.25 13.11 -2.21
N LYS A 304 13.47 13.39 -0.91
CA LYS A 304 12.97 14.59 -0.23
C LYS A 304 13.51 15.86 -0.88
N THR A 305 14.78 15.87 -1.27
CA THR A 305 15.39 17.00 -1.96
C THR A 305 14.67 17.31 -3.28
N HIS A 306 14.46 16.30 -4.13
CA HIS A 306 13.74 16.48 -5.39
C HIS A 306 12.27 16.89 -5.19
N ALA A 307 11.58 16.32 -4.22
CA ALA A 307 10.20 16.67 -3.94
C ALA A 307 10.04 18.10 -3.41
N ALA A 308 11.02 18.59 -2.63
CA ALA A 308 11.02 19.97 -2.13
C ALA A 308 11.11 21.00 -3.27
N ASP A 309 11.96 20.75 -4.27
CA ASP A 309 12.08 21.61 -5.46
C ASP A 309 10.77 21.68 -6.27
N LEU A 310 9.94 20.65 -6.15
CA LEU A 310 8.62 20.56 -6.78
C LEU A 310 7.47 21.04 -5.88
N ASP A 311 7.73 21.57 -4.69
CA ASP A 311 6.70 21.94 -3.69
C ASP A 311 5.72 20.79 -3.42
N MET A 312 6.26 19.60 -3.12
CA MET A 312 5.50 18.40 -2.74
C MET A 312 5.94 17.87 -1.39
N THR A 313 5.00 17.32 -0.63
CA THR A 313 5.23 16.64 0.63
C THR A 313 5.30 15.13 0.38
N LEU A 314 6.39 14.48 0.81
CA LEU A 314 6.50 13.03 0.79
C LEU A 314 5.89 12.41 2.05
N LEU A 315 5.16 11.33 1.88
CA LEU A 315 4.53 10.53 2.95
C LEU A 315 5.02 9.08 2.84
N PRO A 316 6.04 8.69 3.61
CA PRO A 316 6.51 7.30 3.62
C PRO A 316 5.45 6.36 4.19
N GLU A 317 5.25 5.21 3.54
CA GLU A 317 4.44 4.12 4.08
C GLU A 317 5.31 3.19 4.93
N ILE A 318 5.15 3.21 6.24
CA ILE A 318 5.90 2.36 7.15
C ILE A 318 4.94 1.55 8.01
N HIS A 319 4.97 0.24 7.81
CA HIS A 319 4.36 -0.74 8.70
C HIS A 319 5.42 -1.29 9.63
N ALA A 320 5.38 -0.91 10.89
CA ALA A 320 6.27 -1.41 11.93
C ALA A 320 5.56 -1.39 13.28
N GLN A 321 5.94 -2.33 14.14
CA GLN A 321 5.46 -2.35 15.51
C GLN A 321 5.80 -1.02 16.22
N TYR A 322 4.86 -0.52 17.03
CA TYR A 322 5.03 0.70 17.81
C TYR A 322 6.31 0.65 18.67
N GLY A 323 6.58 -0.51 19.31
CA GLY A 323 7.77 -0.69 20.13
C GLY A 323 9.10 -0.51 19.38
N LYS A 324 9.14 -0.60 18.05
CA LYS A 324 10.34 -0.32 17.25
C LYS A 324 10.65 1.17 17.09
N HIS A 325 9.73 2.05 17.45
CA HIS A 325 9.89 3.51 17.38
C HIS A 325 10.28 4.07 16.01
N LEU A 326 10.01 3.36 14.91
CA LEU A 326 10.31 3.87 13.57
C LEU A 326 9.52 5.13 13.21
N HIS A 327 8.35 5.33 13.81
CA HIS A 327 7.57 6.55 13.66
C HIS A 327 8.30 7.78 14.22
N ASP A 328 9.10 7.62 15.27
CA ASP A 328 9.98 8.67 15.80
C ASP A 328 11.04 9.06 14.77
N GLU A 329 11.76 8.07 14.23
CA GLU A 329 12.79 8.29 13.21
C GLU A 329 12.22 9.00 11.98
N VAL A 330 11.02 8.60 11.52
CA VAL A 330 10.31 9.25 10.40
C VAL A 330 10.11 10.74 10.69
N SER A 331 9.62 11.05 11.89
CA SER A 331 9.37 12.43 12.31
C SER A 331 10.67 13.23 12.47
N GLU A 332 11.72 12.64 13.03
CA GLU A 332 13.04 13.27 13.20
C GLU A 332 13.68 13.59 11.85
N HIS A 333 13.48 12.76 10.83
CA HIS A 333 13.85 13.06 9.45
C HIS A 333 12.93 14.07 8.77
N GLY A 334 11.92 14.58 9.48
CA GLY A 334 11.01 15.65 9.03
C GLY A 334 9.99 15.20 7.99
N PHE A 335 9.58 13.93 8.02
CA PHE A 335 8.45 13.40 7.24
C PHE A 335 7.19 13.36 8.10
N PRO A 336 6.01 13.50 7.50
CA PRO A 336 4.76 13.17 8.18
C PRO A 336 4.62 11.65 8.35
N ILE A 337 3.91 11.25 9.42
CA ILE A 337 3.60 9.86 9.73
C ILE A 337 2.27 9.47 9.07
N TYR A 338 2.22 8.30 8.44
CA TYR A 338 0.98 7.67 8.02
C TYR A 338 0.49 6.79 9.18
N ASP A 339 -0.58 7.24 9.87
CA ASP A 339 -1.01 6.68 11.16
C ASP A 339 -1.74 5.35 10.98
N PHE A 340 -0.99 4.27 11.05
CA PHE A 340 -1.52 2.90 11.04
C PHE A 340 -1.95 2.40 12.43
N PHE A 341 -1.70 3.16 13.50
CA PHE A 341 -2.07 2.77 14.86
C PHE A 341 -3.55 3.06 15.17
N LEU A 342 -4.04 4.18 14.67
CA LEU A 342 -5.37 4.68 15.02
C LEU A 342 -6.52 3.70 14.75
N PRO A 343 -6.60 2.97 13.62
CA PRO A 343 -7.71 2.04 13.37
C PRO A 343 -7.88 1.01 14.48
N GLY A 344 -6.80 0.35 14.86
CA GLY A 344 -6.81 -0.68 15.90
C GLY A 344 -7.07 -0.11 17.29
N LEU A 345 -6.52 1.06 17.62
CA LEU A 345 -6.76 1.74 18.90
C LEU A 345 -8.23 2.13 19.06
N ILE A 346 -8.88 2.62 18.01
CA ILE A 346 -10.32 2.93 18.07
C ILE A 346 -11.15 1.66 18.23
N ILE A 347 -10.85 0.59 17.47
CA ILE A 347 -11.56 -0.68 17.64
C ILE A 347 -11.39 -1.19 19.08
N HIS A 348 -10.16 -1.13 19.62
CA HIS A 348 -9.90 -1.53 21.00
C HIS A 348 -10.73 -0.70 22.00
N ALA A 349 -10.70 0.62 21.88
CA ALA A 349 -11.46 1.50 22.77
C ALA A 349 -12.96 1.19 22.78
N LEU A 350 -13.55 0.90 21.59
CA LEU A 350 -14.97 0.57 21.47
C LEU A 350 -15.30 -0.84 21.95
N GLU A 351 -14.41 -1.83 21.73
CA GLU A 351 -14.70 -3.23 22.05
C GLU A 351 -14.34 -3.61 23.49
N ALA A 352 -13.33 -2.98 24.06
CA ALA A 352 -12.87 -3.22 25.42
C ALA A 352 -13.38 -2.16 26.41
N GLN A 353 -13.98 -1.05 25.92
CA GLN A 353 -14.34 0.14 26.69
C GLN A 353 -13.12 0.75 27.42
N ASP A 354 -11.93 0.57 26.84
CA ASP A 354 -10.66 1.05 27.37
C ASP A 354 -10.11 2.18 26.48
N LYS A 355 -10.08 3.39 27.05
CA LYS A 355 -9.63 4.60 26.37
C LYS A 355 -8.12 4.85 26.45
N GLU A 356 -7.44 4.22 27.41
CA GLU A 356 -6.08 4.61 27.80
C GLU A 356 -5.07 4.49 26.64
N PRO A 357 -5.03 3.39 25.84
CA PRO A 357 -4.09 3.32 24.71
C PRO A 357 -4.33 4.41 23.66
N LEU A 358 -5.60 4.72 23.37
CA LEU A 358 -5.97 5.76 22.41
C LEU A 358 -5.54 7.15 22.90
N LEU A 359 -5.78 7.46 24.17
CA LEU A 359 -5.43 8.74 24.76
C LEU A 359 -3.92 8.89 24.92
N LYS A 360 -3.21 7.82 25.26
CA LYS A 360 -1.74 7.78 25.29
C LYS A 360 -1.17 8.19 23.93
N TRP A 361 -1.67 7.60 22.84
CA TRP A 361 -1.24 7.96 21.49
C TRP A 361 -1.57 9.43 21.15
N ALA A 362 -2.77 9.89 21.47
CA ALA A 362 -3.14 11.30 21.25
C ALA A 362 -2.24 12.29 21.99
N GLN A 363 -1.83 11.97 23.23
CA GLN A 363 -0.89 12.78 24.01
C GLN A 363 0.49 12.78 23.39
N GLU A 364 1.01 11.62 23.03
CA GLU A 364 2.32 11.47 22.41
C GLU A 364 2.44 12.28 21.11
N ILE A 365 1.43 12.22 20.23
CA ILE A 365 1.39 13.03 19.01
C ILE A 365 1.59 14.52 19.33
N GLN A 366 0.94 15.01 20.38
CA GLN A 366 1.03 16.42 20.74
C GLN A 366 2.37 16.78 21.38
N GLU A 367 2.85 15.95 22.32
CA GLU A 367 4.11 16.17 23.05
C GLU A 367 5.31 16.13 22.12
N ARG A 368 5.29 15.20 21.17
CA ARG A 368 6.35 15.04 20.16
C ARG A 368 6.17 15.96 18.96
N GLY A 369 5.01 16.57 18.80
CA GLY A 369 4.69 17.46 17.67
C GLY A 369 4.63 16.73 16.33
N PHE A 370 4.23 15.46 16.31
CA PHE A 370 4.12 14.67 15.09
C PHE A 370 3.12 15.29 14.10
N LYS A 371 3.53 15.36 12.84
CA LYS A 371 2.64 15.64 11.72
C LYS A 371 2.19 14.32 11.15
N LEU A 372 0.90 14.09 11.06
CA LEU A 372 0.41 12.81 10.58
C LEU A 372 -0.88 12.92 9.75
N ILE A 373 -1.12 11.88 8.97
CA ILE A 373 -2.39 11.61 8.31
C ILE A 373 -2.99 10.39 9.02
N ASN A 374 -4.15 10.59 9.64
CA ASN A 374 -4.87 9.53 10.35
C ASN A 374 -6.02 8.95 9.51
N MET A 375 -6.41 7.70 9.77
CA MET A 375 -7.48 7.02 9.05
C MET A 375 -8.19 6.00 9.93
N LEU A 376 -9.37 5.52 9.50
CA LEU A 376 -10.04 4.33 10.04
C LEU A 376 -9.78 3.13 9.14
N GLY A 377 -10.25 3.17 7.91
CA GLY A 377 -9.95 2.20 6.87
C GLY A 377 -9.18 2.81 5.70
N CYS A 378 -8.65 1.94 4.86
CA CYS A 378 -8.00 2.29 3.61
C CYS A 378 -8.13 1.12 2.61
N HIS A 379 -7.41 1.17 1.50
CA HIS A 379 -7.37 0.11 0.49
C HIS A 379 -6.65 -1.18 0.95
N ASP A 380 -5.91 -1.11 2.04
CA ASP A 380 -5.29 -2.26 2.71
C ASP A 380 -6.14 -2.76 3.88
N GLY A 381 -5.70 -3.83 4.53
CA GLY A 381 -6.34 -4.33 5.74
C GLY A 381 -6.01 -3.49 6.98
N ILE A 382 -6.62 -3.84 8.10
CA ILE A 382 -6.40 -3.21 9.41
C ILE A 382 -5.09 -3.74 10.00
N PRO A 383 -4.06 -2.89 10.25
CA PRO A 383 -2.71 -3.31 10.64
C PRO A 383 -2.57 -3.44 12.16
N LEU A 384 -3.19 -4.48 12.75
CA LEU A 384 -3.21 -4.65 14.22
C LEU A 384 -1.84 -4.94 14.83
N LEU A 385 -0.92 -5.59 14.08
CA LEU A 385 0.43 -5.87 14.56
C LEU A 385 1.28 -4.61 14.76
N ASP A 386 0.95 -3.53 14.09
CA ASP A 386 1.66 -2.26 14.25
C ASP A 386 1.49 -1.70 15.68
N LEU A 387 0.51 -2.21 16.46
CA LEU A 387 0.28 -1.81 17.86
C LEU A 387 1.16 -2.57 18.88
N ASP A 388 1.87 -3.59 18.44
CA ASP A 388 2.61 -4.52 19.31
C ASP A 388 3.95 -3.93 19.79
N GLN A 389 4.52 -4.62 20.79
CA GLN A 389 5.87 -4.39 21.29
C GLN A 389 6.95 -4.69 20.24
N ASP A 390 8.18 -4.24 20.51
CA ASP A 390 9.33 -4.69 19.71
C ASP A 390 9.56 -6.21 19.94
N PRO A 391 9.54 -7.04 18.89
CA PRO A 391 9.79 -8.47 19.04
C PRO A 391 11.24 -8.80 19.41
N GLU A 392 12.16 -7.85 19.28
CA GLU A 392 13.59 -8.02 19.58
C GLU A 392 13.98 -7.42 20.95
N ASP A 393 13.14 -6.56 21.55
CA ASP A 393 13.38 -5.93 22.87
C ASP A 393 12.08 -5.85 23.70
N GLU A 394 11.93 -6.75 24.66
CA GLU A 394 10.78 -6.79 25.58
C GLU A 394 10.63 -5.53 26.46
N ASN A 395 11.65 -4.68 26.55
CA ASN A 395 11.57 -3.42 27.28
C ASN A 395 10.92 -2.29 26.46
N GLN A 396 10.61 -2.53 25.20
CA GLN A 396 9.93 -1.59 24.31
C GLN A 396 8.46 -2.04 24.10
N PRO A 397 7.55 -1.61 24.99
CA PRO A 397 6.17 -2.07 24.97
C PRO A 397 5.40 -1.50 23.76
N GLY A 398 4.36 -2.20 23.34
CA GLY A 398 3.39 -1.73 22.36
C GLY A 398 2.39 -0.72 22.95
N LEU A 399 1.53 -0.23 22.10
CA LEU A 399 0.32 0.49 22.52
C LEU A 399 -0.73 -0.47 23.07
N LEU A 400 -0.75 -1.70 22.56
CA LEU A 400 -1.55 -2.81 23.06
C LEU A 400 -0.64 -3.99 23.38
N SER A 401 -1.06 -4.83 24.31
CA SER A 401 -0.42 -6.13 24.54
C SER A 401 -0.78 -7.14 23.44
N SER A 402 0.08 -8.14 23.22
CA SER A 402 -0.18 -9.20 22.24
C SER A 402 -1.53 -9.90 22.48
N GLY A 403 -1.94 -10.12 23.74
CA GLY A 403 -3.25 -10.70 24.06
C GLY A 403 -4.44 -9.81 23.71
N GLN A 404 -4.30 -8.47 23.83
CA GLN A 404 -5.32 -7.53 23.37
C GLN A 404 -5.41 -7.54 21.84
N ILE A 405 -4.28 -7.59 21.14
CA ILE A 405 -4.21 -7.69 19.67
C ILE A 405 -4.86 -8.97 19.18
N GLU A 406 -4.54 -10.13 19.79
CA GLU A 406 -5.15 -11.42 19.44
C GLU A 406 -6.68 -11.39 19.61
N SER A 407 -7.17 -10.84 20.73
CA SER A 407 -8.61 -10.67 20.96
C SER A 407 -9.29 -9.81 19.88
N LEU A 408 -8.63 -8.75 19.40
CA LEU A 408 -9.16 -7.93 18.31
C LEU A 408 -9.18 -8.70 16.98
N ILE A 409 -8.12 -9.43 16.67
CA ILE A 409 -8.03 -10.27 15.47
C ILE A 409 -9.17 -11.29 15.47
N GLU A 410 -9.38 -12.02 16.58
CA GLU A 410 -10.44 -13.01 16.71
C GLU A 410 -11.84 -12.39 16.48
N LYS A 411 -12.11 -11.22 17.06
CA LYS A 411 -13.37 -10.51 16.88
C LYS A 411 -13.62 -10.11 15.43
N ILE A 412 -12.60 -9.53 14.76
CA ILE A 412 -12.74 -9.09 13.37
C ILE A 412 -12.89 -10.30 12.44
N VAL A 413 -12.16 -11.38 12.68
CA VAL A 413 -12.30 -12.64 11.92
C VAL A 413 -13.68 -13.26 12.12
N HIS A 414 -14.20 -13.27 13.36
CA HIS A 414 -15.56 -13.75 13.64
C HIS A 414 -16.63 -12.92 12.88
N ARG A 415 -16.36 -11.64 12.60
CA ARG A 415 -17.19 -10.74 11.80
C ARG A 415 -16.91 -10.82 10.29
N GLY A 416 -16.20 -11.86 9.85
CA GLY A 416 -15.95 -12.13 8.44
C GLY A 416 -14.65 -11.53 7.89
N GLY A 417 -13.80 -10.94 8.73
CA GLY A 417 -12.47 -10.48 8.33
C GLY A 417 -11.55 -11.63 7.93
N ARG A 418 -10.58 -11.36 7.06
CA ARG A 418 -9.64 -12.35 6.54
C ARG A 418 -8.21 -11.98 6.90
N ILE A 419 -7.49 -12.95 7.50
CA ILE A 419 -6.10 -12.76 7.92
C ILE A 419 -5.16 -12.87 6.73
N LYS A 420 -4.23 -11.91 6.62
CA LYS A 420 -3.04 -12.00 5.78
C LYS A 420 -1.84 -12.31 6.66
N ASN A 421 -1.13 -13.40 6.34
CA ASN A 421 0.03 -13.86 7.10
C ASN A 421 1.35 -13.35 6.51
N LEU A 422 2.38 -13.25 7.38
CA LEU A 422 3.79 -13.17 7.03
C LEU A 422 4.43 -14.56 7.16
N PHE A 423 5.39 -14.84 6.29
CA PHE A 423 6.09 -16.12 6.26
C PHE A 423 7.61 -15.89 6.41
N GLY A 424 8.28 -16.85 7.07
CA GLY A 424 9.73 -16.90 7.17
C GLY A 424 10.40 -17.42 5.89
N PRO A 425 11.75 -17.37 5.82
CA PRO A 425 12.51 -17.91 4.71
C PRO A 425 12.29 -19.42 4.48
N ASP A 426 11.92 -20.13 5.52
CA ASP A 426 11.57 -21.56 5.52
C ASP A 426 10.13 -21.85 5.07
N GLY A 427 9.35 -20.80 4.77
CA GLY A 427 7.94 -20.89 4.39
C GLY A 427 6.99 -21.11 5.55
N GLN A 428 7.47 -21.09 6.79
CA GLN A 428 6.60 -21.14 7.97
C GLN A 428 5.98 -19.77 8.27
N LYS A 429 4.74 -19.78 8.78
CA LYS A 429 4.07 -18.57 9.23
C LYS A 429 4.80 -17.98 10.43
N ILE A 430 5.24 -16.72 10.33
CA ILE A 430 5.90 -15.99 11.42
C ILE A 430 4.86 -15.23 12.25
N ALA A 431 3.98 -14.49 11.58
CA ALA A 431 3.05 -13.59 12.22
C ALA A 431 1.81 -13.31 11.33
N TYR A 432 0.82 -12.64 11.91
CA TYR A 432 -0.23 -11.98 11.13
C TYR A 432 0.30 -10.64 10.64
N TYR A 433 0.02 -10.29 9.38
CA TYR A 433 0.41 -8.98 8.84
C TYR A 433 -0.69 -7.94 9.04
N GLN A 434 -1.90 -8.28 8.62
CA GLN A 434 -3.09 -7.42 8.73
C GLN A 434 -4.36 -8.26 8.66
N VAL A 435 -5.49 -7.69 9.06
CA VAL A 435 -6.81 -8.29 8.87
C VAL A 435 -7.57 -7.50 7.80
N ASN A 436 -7.87 -8.16 6.68
CA ASN A 436 -8.63 -7.54 5.60
C ASN A 436 -10.13 -7.57 5.94
N ALA A 437 -10.71 -6.41 6.08
CA ALA A 437 -12.13 -6.17 6.31
C ALA A 437 -12.45 -4.71 6.01
N THR A 438 -13.71 -4.37 5.70
CA THR A 438 -14.15 -2.98 5.81
C THR A 438 -14.15 -2.57 7.29
N PHE A 439 -13.89 -1.30 7.57
CA PHE A 439 -13.89 -0.84 8.96
C PHE A 439 -15.29 -0.98 9.60
N PHE A 440 -16.35 -0.79 8.83
CA PHE A 440 -17.72 -0.97 9.28
C PHE A 440 -18.02 -2.42 9.68
N SER A 441 -17.63 -3.41 8.85
CA SER A 441 -17.80 -4.83 9.22
C SER A 441 -16.90 -5.22 10.39
N ALA A 442 -15.69 -4.66 10.51
CA ALA A 442 -14.83 -4.86 11.67
C ALA A 442 -15.48 -4.38 12.98
N LEU A 443 -16.35 -3.37 12.93
CA LEU A 443 -17.16 -2.89 14.06
C LEU A 443 -18.45 -3.70 14.28
N GLY A 444 -18.70 -4.76 13.50
CA GLY A 444 -19.93 -5.58 13.56
C GLY A 444 -21.13 -4.93 12.89
N GLU A 445 -20.89 -4.05 11.93
CA GLU A 445 -21.90 -3.33 11.15
C GLU A 445 -22.85 -2.49 12.02
N ASP A 446 -22.32 -1.99 13.13
CA ASP A 446 -23.05 -1.16 14.08
C ASP A 446 -22.93 0.33 13.72
N PRO A 447 -24.03 0.99 13.33
CA PRO A 447 -24.01 2.41 12.97
C PRO A 447 -23.59 3.35 14.10
N LEU A 448 -23.85 3.00 15.36
CA LEU A 448 -23.45 3.82 16.51
C LEU A 448 -21.96 3.74 16.71
N LYS A 449 -21.38 2.54 16.66
CA LYS A 449 -19.93 2.35 16.73
C LYS A 449 -19.20 3.08 15.60
N LEU A 450 -19.72 3.03 14.36
CA LEU A 450 -19.13 3.76 13.24
C LEU A 450 -19.14 5.28 13.48
N MET A 451 -20.24 5.82 14.00
CA MET A 451 -20.35 7.25 14.30
C MET A 451 -19.41 7.69 15.43
N VAL A 452 -19.30 6.90 16.50
CA VAL A 452 -18.35 7.15 17.58
C VAL A 452 -16.90 7.07 17.06
N ALA A 453 -16.58 6.04 16.28
CA ALA A 453 -15.25 5.90 15.65
C ALA A 453 -14.90 7.11 14.77
N ARG A 454 -15.85 7.57 13.95
CA ARG A 454 -15.68 8.75 13.09
C ARG A 454 -15.48 10.02 13.92
N ALA A 455 -16.25 10.22 14.96
CA ALA A 455 -16.11 11.36 15.87
C ALA A 455 -14.72 11.37 16.54
N LEU A 456 -14.28 10.22 17.04
CA LEU A 456 -12.94 10.06 17.61
C LEU A 456 -11.86 10.36 16.56
N GLN A 457 -11.91 9.78 15.37
CA GLN A 457 -10.95 10.06 14.29
C GLN A 457 -10.83 11.57 14.02
N LEU A 458 -11.97 12.25 13.89
CA LEU A 458 -11.98 13.68 13.55
C LEU A 458 -11.46 14.58 14.67
N PHE A 459 -11.49 14.12 15.93
CA PHE A 459 -10.94 14.83 17.06
C PHE A 459 -9.50 14.43 17.41
N MET A 460 -8.99 13.31 16.86
CA MET A 460 -7.56 12.98 16.98
C MET A 460 -6.70 14.03 16.26
N PRO A 461 -5.45 14.25 16.73
CA PRO A 461 -4.50 15.09 16.01
C PRO A 461 -4.21 14.55 14.61
N GLY A 462 -3.84 15.45 13.69
CA GLY A 462 -3.47 15.11 12.32
C GLY A 462 -4.54 15.47 11.28
N THR A 463 -4.25 15.09 10.03
CA THR A 463 -5.14 15.28 8.87
C THR A 463 -5.98 14.02 8.67
N PRO A 464 -7.32 14.09 8.84
CA PRO A 464 -8.16 12.91 8.65
C PRO A 464 -8.25 12.52 7.17
N GLN A 465 -7.96 11.25 6.90
CA GLN A 465 -8.18 10.61 5.61
C GLN A 465 -9.38 9.65 5.71
N ILE A 466 -10.32 9.80 4.83
CA ILE A 466 -11.58 9.08 4.82
C ILE A 466 -11.59 8.10 3.66
N TRP A 467 -11.68 6.82 3.97
CA TRP A 467 -11.90 5.79 2.97
C TRP A 467 -13.34 5.86 2.46
N TYR A 468 -13.53 5.83 1.14
CA TYR A 468 -14.87 6.00 0.57
C TYR A 468 -15.89 4.97 1.09
N LEU A 469 -15.48 3.69 1.27
CA LEU A 469 -16.38 2.67 1.81
C LEU A 469 -16.79 2.96 3.25
N ASP A 470 -15.89 3.50 4.09
CA ASP A 470 -16.24 3.87 5.46
C ASP A 470 -17.24 5.02 5.49
N LEU A 471 -17.15 5.97 4.54
CA LEU A 471 -18.10 7.05 4.41
C LEU A 471 -19.52 6.53 4.11
N PHE A 472 -19.59 5.53 3.23
CA PHE A 472 -20.86 4.93 2.81
C PHE A 472 -21.25 3.68 3.60
N ALA A 473 -20.61 3.40 4.74
CA ALA A 473 -20.84 2.21 5.57
C ALA A 473 -20.86 0.93 4.74
N GLY A 474 -19.81 0.74 3.91
CA GLY A 474 -19.66 -0.44 3.08
C GLY A 474 -19.30 -1.66 3.91
N VAL A 475 -19.90 -2.80 3.56
CA VAL A 475 -19.68 -4.09 4.21
C VAL A 475 -18.66 -4.93 3.45
N ASN A 476 -18.17 -6.02 4.09
CA ASN A 476 -17.25 -6.96 3.49
C ASN A 476 -17.81 -7.59 2.21
N ASP A 477 -17.04 -7.56 1.14
CA ASP A 477 -17.36 -8.21 -0.14
C ASP A 477 -16.64 -9.56 -0.23
N HIS A 478 -17.30 -10.59 0.25
CA HIS A 478 -16.75 -11.95 0.25
C HIS A 478 -16.68 -12.55 -1.15
N GLU A 479 -17.62 -12.20 -2.04
CA GLU A 479 -17.65 -12.69 -3.40
C GLU A 479 -16.43 -12.19 -4.20
N ALA A 480 -16.15 -10.88 -4.13
CA ALA A 480 -14.97 -10.29 -4.75
C ALA A 480 -13.66 -10.88 -4.18
N ALA A 481 -13.61 -11.10 -2.86
CA ALA A 481 -12.44 -11.69 -2.21
C ALA A 481 -12.20 -13.15 -2.61
N ASP A 482 -13.23 -13.90 -2.97
CA ASP A 482 -13.16 -15.31 -3.38
C ASP A 482 -13.03 -15.49 -4.90
N ALA A 483 -13.13 -14.44 -5.69
CA ALA A 483 -13.12 -14.49 -7.15
C ALA A 483 -11.78 -14.99 -7.76
N GLY A 484 -10.69 -15.01 -6.99
CA GLY A 484 -9.42 -15.57 -7.44
C GLY A 484 -8.28 -15.52 -6.43
N PRO A 485 -7.19 -16.26 -6.68
CA PRO A 485 -6.01 -16.22 -5.83
C PRO A 485 -5.43 -14.81 -5.73
N GLY A 486 -5.16 -14.35 -4.52
CA GLY A 486 -4.59 -13.01 -4.27
C GLY A 486 -5.62 -11.89 -4.06
N ASN A 487 -6.91 -12.13 -4.28
CA ASN A 487 -7.98 -11.14 -4.19
C ASN A 487 -8.42 -10.83 -2.74
N HIS A 488 -7.69 -11.24 -1.73
CA HIS A 488 -8.10 -11.05 -0.32
C HIS A 488 -8.37 -9.60 0.08
N LYS A 489 -7.72 -8.64 -0.58
CA LYS A 489 -7.93 -7.22 -0.34
C LYS A 489 -9.22 -6.68 -0.97
N GLU A 490 -9.78 -7.38 -1.97
CA GLU A 490 -11.02 -6.95 -2.63
C GLU A 490 -12.23 -6.97 -1.68
N ILE A 491 -12.12 -7.64 -0.54
CA ILE A 491 -13.14 -7.65 0.53
C ILE A 491 -13.53 -6.23 1.00
N ASN A 492 -12.61 -5.27 0.91
CA ASN A 492 -12.82 -3.87 1.34
C ASN A 492 -12.65 -2.85 0.19
N ARG A 493 -12.83 -3.29 -1.07
CA ARG A 493 -12.60 -2.46 -2.27
C ARG A 493 -13.79 -2.45 -3.24
N THR A 494 -15.01 -2.74 -2.75
CA THR A 494 -16.23 -2.77 -3.56
C THR A 494 -16.43 -1.45 -4.29
N ASN A 495 -16.61 -1.49 -5.61
CA ASN A 495 -17.00 -0.31 -6.38
C ASN A 495 -18.48 0.01 -6.14
N LEU A 496 -18.77 1.28 -5.91
CA LEU A 496 -20.13 1.78 -5.79
C LEU A 496 -20.59 2.35 -7.13
N SER A 497 -21.76 1.93 -7.63
CA SER A 497 -22.37 2.56 -8.78
C SER A 497 -22.87 3.98 -8.44
N VAL A 498 -23.13 4.80 -9.43
CA VAL A 498 -23.73 6.13 -9.23
C VAL A 498 -25.08 6.01 -8.51
N GLU A 499 -25.88 5.00 -8.85
CA GLU A 499 -27.17 4.72 -8.21
C GLU A 499 -27.00 4.31 -6.75
N ASP A 500 -25.98 3.49 -6.42
CA ASP A 500 -25.70 3.14 -5.03
C ASP A 500 -25.31 4.37 -4.22
N ILE A 501 -24.51 5.24 -4.78
CA ILE A 501 -24.10 6.50 -4.13
C ILE A 501 -25.32 7.38 -3.90
N ASP A 502 -26.17 7.59 -4.91
CA ASP A 502 -27.39 8.40 -4.80
C ASP A 502 -28.35 7.87 -3.74
N LYS A 503 -28.47 6.56 -3.62
CA LYS A 503 -29.26 5.90 -2.57
C LYS A 503 -28.61 6.05 -1.20
N LYS A 504 -27.30 5.74 -1.09
CA LYS A 504 -26.58 5.74 0.19
C LYS A 504 -26.39 7.14 0.76
N ARG A 505 -26.11 8.16 -0.07
CA ARG A 505 -25.91 9.54 0.41
C ARG A 505 -27.12 10.11 1.14
N SER A 506 -28.33 9.65 0.82
CA SER A 506 -29.56 10.06 1.52
C SER A 506 -29.77 9.36 2.87
N MET A 507 -28.97 8.34 3.20
CA MET A 507 -29.09 7.62 4.46
C MET A 507 -28.71 8.53 5.65
N PRO A 508 -29.45 8.47 6.78
CA PRO A 508 -29.13 9.28 7.96
C PRO A 508 -27.71 9.11 8.48
N LEU A 509 -27.15 7.90 8.39
CA LEU A 509 -25.78 7.60 8.80
C LEU A 509 -24.74 8.37 7.96
N VAL A 510 -24.90 8.38 6.63
CA VAL A 510 -24.01 9.09 5.72
C VAL A 510 -24.13 10.60 5.92
N GLN A 511 -25.36 11.12 6.02
CA GLN A 511 -25.60 12.55 6.26
C GLN A 511 -24.99 13.02 7.60
N LYS A 512 -25.09 12.22 8.66
CA LYS A 512 -24.41 12.51 9.94
C LYS A 512 -22.88 12.55 9.79
N GLN A 513 -22.29 11.59 9.07
CA GLN A 513 -20.85 11.62 8.79
C GLN A 513 -20.45 12.89 8.01
N LEU A 514 -21.18 13.24 6.93
CA LEU A 514 -20.92 14.46 6.15
C LEU A 514 -21.01 15.73 7.02
N SER A 515 -21.98 15.78 7.94
CA SER A 515 -22.10 16.89 8.90
C SER A 515 -20.88 16.99 9.82
N LEU A 516 -20.39 15.86 10.36
CA LEU A 516 -19.18 15.83 11.19
C LEU A 516 -17.94 16.28 10.39
N LEU A 517 -17.81 15.81 9.16
CA LEU A 517 -16.71 16.20 8.27
C LEU A 517 -16.72 17.70 7.99
N ARG A 518 -17.89 18.31 7.73
CA ARG A 518 -18.00 19.76 7.58
C ARG A 518 -17.60 20.52 8.83
N THR A 519 -18.02 20.04 10.00
CA THR A 519 -17.60 20.66 11.28
C THR A 519 -16.09 20.62 11.42
N ARG A 520 -15.46 19.46 11.16
CA ARG A 520 -14.00 19.31 11.26
C ARG A 520 -13.25 20.17 10.22
N GLY A 521 -13.74 20.24 8.99
CA GLY A 521 -13.09 20.98 7.90
C GLY A 521 -13.20 22.51 8.05
N ASN A 522 -14.32 23.02 8.60
CA ASN A 522 -14.65 24.43 8.58
C ASN A 522 -14.46 25.14 9.91
N HIS A 523 -14.46 24.43 11.05
CA HIS A 523 -14.37 25.09 12.36
C HIS A 523 -12.93 25.42 12.74
N SER A 524 -12.66 26.69 13.01
CA SER A 524 -11.29 27.19 13.26
C SER A 524 -10.63 26.62 14.51
N ALA A 525 -11.37 26.12 15.48
CA ALA A 525 -10.82 25.47 16.67
C ALA A 525 -9.80 24.38 16.33
N PHE A 526 -10.02 23.64 15.23
CA PHE A 526 -9.13 22.55 14.82
C PHE A 526 -7.77 23.03 14.23
N ASN A 527 -7.55 24.33 14.10
CA ASN A 527 -6.24 24.91 13.80
C ASN A 527 -5.38 25.16 15.05
N GLY A 528 -5.94 24.92 16.23
CA GLY A 528 -5.31 25.22 17.51
C GLY A 528 -4.71 24.00 18.22
N LYS A 529 -4.93 23.94 19.51
CA LYS A 529 -4.39 22.90 20.40
C LYS A 529 -5.50 22.00 20.89
N LEU A 530 -5.24 20.69 20.92
CA LEU A 530 -6.10 19.70 21.57
C LEU A 530 -5.79 19.65 23.08
N ASN A 531 -6.84 19.63 23.92
CA ASN A 531 -6.77 19.35 25.33
C ASN A 531 -7.58 18.07 25.61
N ILE A 532 -6.97 17.09 26.24
CA ILE A 532 -7.63 15.89 26.76
C ILE A 532 -8.04 16.19 28.18
N LEU A 533 -9.34 16.22 28.45
CA LEU A 533 -9.86 16.64 29.76
C LEU A 533 -10.03 15.42 30.68
N PRO A 534 -9.73 15.55 31.98
CA PRO A 534 -9.98 14.51 32.96
C PRO A 534 -11.46 14.07 32.94
N SER A 535 -11.71 12.77 32.92
CA SER A 535 -13.06 12.21 32.80
C SER A 535 -13.14 10.84 33.46
N ALA A 536 -14.36 10.34 33.74
CA ALA A 536 -14.58 9.00 34.26
C ALA A 536 -13.98 7.93 33.32
N GLU A 537 -13.78 6.73 33.82
CA GLU A 537 -13.10 5.62 33.12
C GLU A 537 -13.67 5.34 31.73
N HIS A 538 -15.00 5.33 31.59
CA HIS A 538 -15.71 5.08 30.34
C HIS A 538 -15.93 6.34 29.48
N LEU A 539 -15.52 7.52 29.93
CA LEU A 539 -15.73 8.78 29.21
C LEU A 539 -14.43 9.26 28.57
N ILE A 540 -14.52 9.72 27.33
CA ILE A 540 -13.46 10.46 26.63
C ILE A 540 -13.95 11.89 26.44
N VAL A 541 -13.15 12.88 26.84
CA VAL A 541 -13.45 14.30 26.58
C VAL A 541 -12.25 14.95 25.93
N MET A 542 -12.43 15.41 24.71
CA MET A 542 -11.39 16.03 23.88
C MET A 542 -11.84 17.41 23.43
N ARG A 543 -11.03 18.44 23.66
CA ARG A 543 -11.37 19.82 23.33
C ARG A 543 -10.27 20.49 22.54
N TRP A 544 -10.59 20.89 21.32
CA TRP A 544 -9.76 21.75 20.49
C TRP A 544 -10.03 23.21 20.80
N GLU A 545 -8.99 24.01 20.87
CA GLU A 545 -9.07 25.45 21.15
C GLU A 545 -8.13 26.24 20.25
N HIS A 546 -8.67 27.27 19.60
CA HIS A 546 -7.91 28.21 18.79
C HIS A 546 -8.48 29.61 18.95
N GLU A 547 -7.68 30.55 19.47
CA GLU A 547 -8.13 31.89 19.81
C GLU A 547 -9.35 31.85 20.76
N ASN A 548 -10.50 32.37 20.31
CA ASN A 548 -11.75 32.37 21.07
C ASN A 548 -12.73 31.25 20.63
N GLN A 549 -12.29 30.36 19.74
CA GLN A 549 -13.11 29.26 19.23
C GLN A 549 -12.71 27.95 19.86
N TRP A 550 -13.70 27.12 20.14
CA TRP A 550 -13.48 25.78 20.67
C TRP A 550 -14.44 24.76 20.06
N ALA A 551 -14.01 23.51 20.04
CA ALA A 551 -14.80 22.36 19.67
C ALA A 551 -14.54 21.25 20.68
N GLU A 552 -15.57 20.71 21.31
CA GLU A 552 -15.48 19.67 22.32
C GLU A 552 -16.23 18.42 21.90
N LEU A 553 -15.55 17.29 21.97
CA LEU A 553 -16.13 15.96 21.82
C LEU A 553 -16.21 15.31 23.19
N LYS A 554 -17.36 14.75 23.51
CA LYS A 554 -17.57 13.85 24.64
C LYS A 554 -18.08 12.52 24.10
N VAL A 555 -17.40 11.42 24.43
CA VAL A 555 -17.78 10.05 24.08
C VAL A 555 -18.02 9.25 25.35
N ASP A 556 -19.14 8.53 25.40
CA ASP A 556 -19.41 7.52 26.43
C ASP A 556 -19.27 6.12 25.82
N LEU A 557 -18.18 5.44 26.14
CA LEU A 557 -17.87 4.09 25.64
C LEU A 557 -18.82 3.03 26.18
N SER A 558 -19.46 3.28 27.35
CA SER A 558 -20.41 2.34 27.97
C SER A 558 -21.77 2.35 27.28
N GLN A 559 -22.17 3.52 26.75
CA GLN A 559 -23.44 3.72 26.05
C GLN A 559 -23.29 3.73 24.52
N MET A 560 -22.06 3.73 24.00
CA MET A 560 -21.74 3.93 22.58
C MET A 560 -22.39 5.18 22.01
N ASP A 561 -22.27 6.28 22.74
CA ASP A 561 -22.85 7.57 22.38
C ASP A 561 -21.80 8.68 22.41
N TYR A 562 -22.08 9.74 21.66
CA TYR A 562 -21.19 10.91 21.61
C TYR A 562 -21.98 12.21 21.47
N SER A 563 -21.38 13.29 21.94
CA SER A 563 -21.87 14.65 21.69
C SER A 563 -20.72 15.57 21.26
N ILE A 564 -21.02 16.48 20.36
CA ILE A 564 -20.09 17.52 19.92
C ILE A 564 -20.73 18.87 20.19
N GLN A 565 -19.95 19.75 20.81
CA GLN A 565 -20.30 21.14 21.04
C GLN A 565 -19.25 22.04 20.41
N VAL A 566 -19.66 23.13 19.78
CA VAL A 566 -18.77 24.12 19.17
C VAL A 566 -19.19 25.51 19.62
N SER A 567 -18.20 26.44 19.69
CA SER A 567 -18.43 27.85 20.06
C SER A 567 -19.11 28.66 18.98
#